data_f61e9e279aae037251b676b0deaa702e
#
_entry.id   f61e9e279aae037251b676b0deaa702e
#
_cell.length_a   1.000
_cell.length_b   1.000
_cell.length_c   1.000
_cell.angle_alpha   90.00
_cell.angle_beta   90.00
_cell.angle_gamma   90.00
#
_symmetry.space_group_name_H-M   'P 1'
#
loop_
_entity.id
_entity.type
_entity.pdbx_description
1 polymer ?
#
loop_
_entity_poly.entity_id
_entity_poly.type
_entity_poly.pdbx_seq_one_letter_code
_entity_poly.pdbx_strand_id
1 'polypeptide(L)'
;REWNETVIDHKTKLLSATETEIKLRCQLADGVIIDHLIKAEGDKVSFRLLAKNPTGQKSEAHWGQPCIRVGDFTGTRKDANKYAYLKDSFVFLNDKKSFMPTDNWATSARYVPGQVWCPCHVPKTDLNPRPLSMDQPSNGLIGCISADKKWLMATAWDPYQELFQGVIRCLHSDFRIGGLEVGEEKIIRGAIYVMANDVSTLIKRYEEDFPAQVRRHRT
;
A
#
# COMPACT_ATOMS: atom_id res chain seq x y z
N ARG A 1 19.60 2.50 -4.93
CA ARG A 1 18.91 1.80 -6.02
C ARG A 1 18.32 2.80 -6.99
N GLU A 2 18.68 2.75 -8.25
CA GLU A 2 18.07 3.59 -9.26
C GLU A 2 16.73 3.00 -9.68
N TRP A 3 15.69 3.83 -9.77
CA TRP A 3 14.32 3.39 -10.03
C TRP A 3 14.19 2.58 -11.33
N ASN A 4 14.90 3.00 -12.37
CA ASN A 4 14.83 2.39 -13.70
C ASN A 4 15.55 1.02 -13.81
N GLU A 5 16.38 0.67 -12.83
CA GLU A 5 17.19 -0.56 -12.85
C GLU A 5 16.51 -1.72 -12.13
N THR A 6 15.38 -1.47 -11.47
CA THR A 6 14.78 -2.43 -10.55
C THR A 6 13.33 -2.77 -10.84
N VAL A 7 12.75 -2.19 -11.89
CA VAL A 7 11.39 -2.49 -12.34
C VAL A 7 11.42 -3.74 -13.21
N ILE A 8 10.65 -4.75 -12.84
CA ILE A 8 10.39 -5.92 -13.68
C ILE A 8 9.18 -5.60 -14.56
N ASP A 9 9.35 -5.65 -15.87
CA ASP A 9 8.24 -5.47 -16.81
C ASP A 9 7.15 -6.51 -16.59
N HIS A 10 5.92 -6.12 -16.86
CA HIS A 10 4.77 -7.01 -16.68
C HIS A 10 3.66 -6.77 -17.70
N LYS A 11 2.85 -7.79 -17.90
CA LYS A 11 1.63 -7.73 -18.71
C LYS A 11 0.45 -8.23 -17.87
N THR A 12 -0.61 -7.42 -17.81
CA THR A 12 -1.83 -7.78 -17.06
C THR A 12 -2.97 -8.04 -18.03
N LYS A 13 -3.65 -9.16 -17.82
CA LYS A 13 -4.85 -9.60 -18.54
C LYS A 13 -6.06 -9.58 -17.63
N LEU A 14 -7.19 -9.02 -18.11
CA LEU A 14 -8.50 -9.24 -17.52
C LEU A 14 -8.95 -10.68 -17.85
N LEU A 15 -9.26 -11.47 -16.83
CA LEU A 15 -9.80 -12.82 -16.98
C LEU A 15 -11.33 -12.84 -16.92
N SER A 16 -11.90 -12.11 -15.95
CA SER A 16 -13.35 -11.93 -15.83
C SER A 16 -13.67 -10.67 -15.02
N ALA A 17 -14.85 -10.10 -15.26
CA ALA A 17 -15.41 -9.01 -14.48
C ALA A 17 -16.91 -9.19 -14.33
N THR A 18 -17.42 -8.92 -13.12
CA THR A 18 -18.83 -8.79 -12.78
C THR A 18 -19.04 -7.45 -12.08
N GLU A 19 -20.23 -7.16 -11.58
CA GLU A 19 -20.50 -5.94 -10.81
C GLU A 19 -19.68 -5.85 -9.51
N THR A 20 -19.33 -6.99 -8.91
CA THR A 20 -18.69 -7.04 -7.59
C THR A 20 -17.36 -7.78 -7.55
N GLU A 21 -16.94 -8.40 -8.66
CA GLU A 21 -15.71 -9.20 -8.70
C GLU A 21 -14.92 -8.96 -9.98
N ILE A 22 -13.61 -8.80 -9.86
CA ILE A 22 -12.66 -8.74 -10.99
C ILE A 22 -11.56 -9.77 -10.76
N LYS A 23 -11.26 -10.55 -11.80
CA LYS A 23 -10.10 -11.45 -11.85
C LYS A 23 -9.11 -10.98 -12.90
N LEU A 24 -7.86 -10.84 -12.50
CA LEU A 24 -6.76 -10.46 -13.38
C LEU A 24 -5.64 -11.50 -13.27
N ARG A 25 -4.87 -11.63 -14.34
CA ARG A 25 -3.57 -12.31 -14.31
C ARG A 25 -2.49 -11.33 -14.75
N CYS A 26 -1.51 -11.11 -13.90
CA CYS A 26 -0.29 -10.39 -14.20
C CYS A 26 0.85 -11.38 -14.41
N GLN A 27 1.57 -11.26 -15.51
CA GLN A 27 2.78 -12.03 -15.81
C GLN A 27 3.96 -11.09 -15.86
N LEU A 28 4.95 -11.35 -15.02
CA LEU A 28 6.21 -10.60 -14.99
C LEU A 28 7.16 -11.09 -16.08
N ALA A 29 8.10 -10.25 -16.48
CA ALA A 29 9.08 -10.59 -17.53
C ALA A 29 10.03 -11.72 -17.12
N ASP A 30 10.26 -11.92 -15.82
CA ASP A 30 11.03 -13.04 -15.27
C ASP A 30 10.24 -14.35 -15.15
N GLY A 31 8.96 -14.36 -15.59
CA GLY A 31 8.11 -15.53 -15.65
C GLY A 31 7.19 -15.74 -14.42
N VAL A 32 7.31 -14.94 -13.38
CA VAL A 32 6.38 -14.98 -12.24
C VAL A 32 4.96 -14.66 -12.68
N ILE A 33 3.99 -15.37 -12.14
CA ILE A 33 2.56 -15.18 -12.39
C ILE A 33 1.90 -14.71 -11.10
N ILE A 34 1.08 -13.63 -11.20
CA ILE A 34 0.31 -13.12 -10.08
C ILE A 34 -1.16 -13.11 -10.47
N ASP A 35 -1.95 -13.98 -9.87
CA ASP A 35 -3.40 -14.03 -10.03
C ASP A 35 -4.06 -13.11 -8.99
N HIS A 36 -4.87 -12.17 -9.45
CA HIS A 36 -5.58 -11.21 -8.61
C HIS A 36 -7.08 -11.57 -8.57
N LEU A 37 -7.62 -11.60 -7.37
CA LEU A 37 -9.04 -11.60 -7.08
C LEU A 37 -9.37 -10.32 -6.33
N ILE A 38 -10.21 -9.47 -6.91
CA ILE A 38 -10.64 -8.19 -6.36
C ILE A 38 -12.15 -8.25 -6.16
N LYS A 39 -12.64 -7.91 -4.96
CA LYS A 39 -14.06 -7.94 -4.64
C LYS A 39 -14.52 -6.65 -3.98
N ALA A 40 -15.68 -6.15 -4.41
CA ALA A 40 -16.41 -5.10 -3.72
C ALA A 40 -17.30 -5.73 -2.63
N GLU A 41 -17.13 -5.28 -1.38
CA GLU A 41 -17.80 -5.83 -0.19
C GLU A 41 -18.38 -4.68 0.65
N GLY A 42 -19.47 -4.08 0.17
CA GLY A 42 -20.09 -2.93 0.83
C GLY A 42 -19.20 -1.68 0.75
N ASP A 43 -18.65 -1.29 1.88
CA ASP A 43 -17.75 -0.14 2.05
C ASP A 43 -16.25 -0.51 2.01
N LYS A 44 -15.95 -1.73 1.50
CA LYS A 44 -14.59 -2.26 1.36
C LYS A 44 -14.38 -2.85 -0.03
N VAL A 45 -13.18 -2.67 -0.57
CA VAL A 45 -12.68 -3.47 -1.69
C VAL A 45 -11.58 -4.36 -1.15
N SER A 46 -11.76 -5.68 -1.26
CA SER A 46 -10.76 -6.67 -0.86
C SER A 46 -9.95 -7.16 -2.04
N PHE A 47 -8.70 -7.48 -1.78
CA PHE A 47 -7.73 -7.99 -2.75
C PHE A 47 -7.12 -9.28 -2.22
N ARG A 48 -7.06 -10.29 -3.07
CA ARG A 48 -6.28 -11.51 -2.83
C ARG A 48 -5.41 -11.77 -4.05
N LEU A 49 -4.10 -11.74 -3.85
CA LEU A 49 -3.11 -12.03 -4.87
C LEU A 49 -2.48 -13.39 -4.56
N LEU A 50 -2.31 -14.21 -5.58
CA LEU A 50 -1.54 -15.45 -5.52
C LEU A 50 -0.35 -15.30 -6.46
N ALA A 51 0.83 -15.03 -5.89
CA ALA A 51 2.08 -14.95 -6.62
C ALA A 51 2.72 -16.34 -6.69
N LYS A 52 3.12 -16.77 -7.91
CA LYS A 52 3.70 -18.08 -8.20
C LYS A 52 4.96 -17.93 -9.04
N ASN A 53 6.01 -18.64 -8.67
CA ASN A 53 7.20 -18.76 -9.52
C ASN A 53 7.24 -20.16 -10.19
N PRO A 54 6.70 -20.31 -11.42
CA PRO A 54 6.73 -21.57 -12.14
C PRO A 54 8.04 -21.82 -12.90
N THR A 55 9.03 -20.93 -12.76
CA THR A 55 10.29 -20.98 -13.49
C THR A 55 11.33 -21.85 -12.78
N GLY A 56 12.42 -22.16 -13.46
CA GLY A 56 13.57 -22.87 -12.89
C GLY A 56 14.59 -21.96 -12.19
N GLN A 57 14.24 -20.66 -11.98
CA GLN A 57 15.14 -19.68 -11.38
C GLN A 57 14.42 -18.90 -10.28
N LYS A 58 15.16 -18.45 -9.27
CA LYS A 58 14.64 -17.52 -8.24
C LYS A 58 14.24 -16.20 -8.88
N SER A 59 13.11 -15.65 -8.45
CA SER A 59 12.64 -14.33 -8.84
C SER A 59 13.02 -13.28 -7.81
N GLU A 60 13.46 -12.13 -8.30
CA GLU A 60 13.74 -10.93 -7.50
C GLU A 60 12.54 -9.96 -7.45
N ALA A 61 11.33 -10.45 -7.71
CA ALA A 61 10.10 -9.67 -7.52
C ALA A 61 9.85 -9.42 -6.03
N HIS A 62 10.30 -8.29 -5.51
CA HIS A 62 10.25 -8.02 -4.07
C HIS A 62 8.93 -7.40 -3.61
N TRP A 63 8.31 -6.53 -4.41
CA TRP A 63 7.12 -5.80 -4.01
C TRP A 63 6.33 -5.25 -5.22
N GLY A 64 5.10 -4.86 -4.98
CA GLY A 64 4.27 -4.12 -5.94
C GLY A 64 3.71 -2.86 -5.31
N GLN A 65 3.43 -1.84 -6.16
CA GLN A 65 3.09 -0.50 -5.73
C GLN A 65 1.65 -0.10 -6.12
N PRO A 66 0.64 -0.41 -5.31
CA PRO A 66 -0.70 0.13 -5.49
C PRO A 66 -0.70 1.64 -5.27
N CYS A 67 -1.26 2.39 -6.23
CA CYS A 67 -1.33 3.85 -6.16
C CYS A 67 -2.79 4.30 -6.03
N ILE A 68 -3.17 4.80 -4.87
CA ILE A 68 -4.53 5.28 -4.60
C ILE A 68 -4.59 6.79 -4.76
N ARG A 69 -5.31 7.25 -5.79
CA ARG A 69 -5.50 8.68 -6.07
C ARG A 69 -6.53 9.28 -5.14
N VAL A 70 -6.11 10.27 -4.34
CA VAL A 70 -6.93 10.85 -3.27
C VAL A 70 -7.34 12.31 -3.53
N GLY A 71 -6.94 12.88 -4.65
CA GLY A 71 -7.19 14.30 -4.93
C GLY A 71 -8.67 14.69 -4.97
N ASP A 72 -9.53 13.85 -5.56
CA ASP A 72 -10.98 14.10 -5.59
C ASP A 72 -11.60 13.88 -4.21
N PHE A 73 -11.22 12.83 -3.53
CA PHE A 73 -11.75 12.49 -2.21
C PHE A 73 -11.43 13.57 -1.16
N THR A 74 -10.21 14.10 -1.17
CA THR A 74 -9.77 15.17 -0.27
C THR A 74 -10.16 16.58 -0.75
N GLY A 75 -10.80 16.71 -1.93
CA GLY A 75 -11.17 18.00 -2.52
C GLY A 75 -9.99 18.81 -3.06
N THR A 76 -8.80 18.22 -3.16
CA THR A 76 -7.57 18.95 -3.50
C THR A 76 -7.13 18.78 -4.96
N ARG A 77 -7.93 18.12 -5.81
CA ARG A 77 -7.57 17.80 -7.20
C ARG A 77 -7.13 19.03 -8.00
N LYS A 78 -7.84 20.16 -7.81
CA LYS A 78 -7.61 21.43 -8.53
C LYS A 78 -6.75 22.42 -7.75
N ASP A 79 -6.27 22.06 -6.56
CA ASP A 79 -5.43 22.92 -5.75
C ASP A 79 -4.08 23.16 -6.45
N ALA A 80 -3.61 24.41 -6.49
CA ALA A 80 -2.31 24.77 -7.03
C ALA A 80 -1.17 24.10 -6.22
N ASN A 81 -1.36 23.97 -4.90
CA ASN A 81 -0.46 23.20 -4.05
C ASN A 81 -0.72 21.69 -4.20
N LYS A 82 0.15 21.00 -4.92
CA LYS A 82 0.06 19.53 -5.13
C LYS A 82 0.15 18.71 -3.85
N TYR A 83 0.58 19.31 -2.73
CA TYR A 83 0.69 18.66 -1.41
C TYR A 83 -0.47 18.99 -0.47
N ALA A 84 -1.47 19.74 -0.91
CA ALA A 84 -2.61 20.18 -0.09
C ALA A 84 -3.38 19.00 0.55
N TYR A 85 -3.34 17.79 -0.06
CA TYR A 85 -3.99 16.59 0.46
C TYR A 85 -3.31 16.01 1.72
N LEU A 86 -2.04 16.38 2.00
CA LEU A 86 -1.27 15.80 3.11
C LEU A 86 -1.91 16.10 4.47
N LYS A 87 -2.42 17.31 4.68
CA LYS A 87 -3.07 17.72 5.93
C LYS A 87 -4.28 16.85 6.33
N ASP A 88 -4.88 16.19 5.34
CA ASP A 88 -6.01 15.28 5.51
C ASP A 88 -5.60 13.80 5.41
N SER A 89 -4.31 13.53 5.22
CA SER A 89 -3.74 12.19 5.13
C SER A 89 -3.08 11.78 6.45
N PHE A 90 -3.15 10.49 6.77
CA PHE A 90 -2.67 9.96 8.04
C PHE A 90 -2.03 8.58 7.91
N VAL A 91 -1.17 8.29 8.88
CA VAL A 91 -0.62 6.99 9.24
C VAL A 91 -0.83 6.73 10.72
N PHE A 92 -0.44 5.56 11.21
CA PHE A 92 -0.47 5.24 12.64
C PHE A 92 0.95 5.06 13.16
N LEU A 93 1.35 5.93 14.08
CA LEU A 93 2.65 5.92 14.75
C LEU A 93 2.41 5.87 16.26
N ASN A 94 3.14 5.00 16.97
CA ASN A 94 2.97 4.80 18.41
C ASN A 94 1.49 4.60 18.82
N ASP A 95 0.78 3.76 18.06
CA ASP A 95 -0.65 3.44 18.21
C ASP A 95 -1.61 4.64 18.14
N LYS A 96 -1.15 5.75 17.57
CA LYS A 96 -1.95 6.96 17.38
C LYS A 96 -2.03 7.33 15.91
N LYS A 97 -3.22 7.81 15.51
CA LYS A 97 -3.38 8.43 14.20
C LYS A 97 -2.55 9.71 14.14
N SER A 98 -1.61 9.75 13.21
CA SER A 98 -0.70 10.87 12.96
C SER A 98 -0.98 11.46 11.59
N PHE A 99 -1.36 12.74 11.54
CA PHE A 99 -1.56 13.44 10.28
C PHE A 99 -0.22 13.84 9.65
N MET A 100 -0.21 13.97 8.33
CA MET A 100 0.95 14.46 7.58
C MET A 100 0.92 16.00 7.44
N PRO A 101 2.08 16.67 7.44
CA PRO A 101 3.41 16.10 7.71
C PRO A 101 3.56 15.68 9.19
N THR A 102 4.30 14.60 9.44
CA THR A 102 4.66 14.18 10.80
C THR A 102 5.84 14.98 11.35
N ASP A 103 6.13 14.88 12.65
CA ASP A 103 7.21 15.67 13.30
C ASP A 103 8.59 15.47 12.65
N ASN A 104 8.88 14.23 12.21
CA ASN A 104 10.13 13.88 11.54
C ASN A 104 10.02 13.94 10.00
N TRP A 105 9.23 14.86 9.48
CA TRP A 105 9.01 15.00 8.05
C TRP A 105 10.25 15.46 7.31
N ALA A 106 10.72 14.67 6.35
CA ALA A 106 11.83 15.07 5.50
C ALA A 106 11.40 16.19 4.55
N THR A 107 12.14 17.29 4.54
CA THR A 107 11.86 18.45 3.69
C THR A 107 12.41 18.30 2.27
N SER A 108 13.32 17.35 2.07
CA SER A 108 13.88 17.02 0.77
C SER A 108 13.72 15.53 0.49
N ALA A 109 13.28 15.20 -0.72
CA ALA A 109 13.15 13.85 -1.22
C ALA A 109 13.35 13.85 -2.73
N ARG A 110 13.69 12.72 -3.32
CA ARG A 110 13.92 12.61 -4.77
C ARG A 110 12.74 13.11 -5.60
N TYR A 111 11.51 12.80 -5.18
CA TYR A 111 10.31 13.13 -5.96
C TYR A 111 9.39 14.12 -5.26
N VAL A 112 9.17 13.97 -3.98
CA VAL A 112 8.36 14.85 -3.12
C VAL A 112 8.99 14.95 -1.75
N PRO A 113 8.84 16.06 -1.03
CA PRO A 113 9.06 16.10 0.42
C PRO A 113 8.20 15.03 1.08
N GLY A 114 8.74 14.36 2.07
CA GLY A 114 8.00 13.34 2.79
C GLY A 114 8.87 12.26 3.38
N GLN A 115 8.23 11.14 3.70
CA GLN A 115 8.90 10.00 4.29
C GLN A 115 8.34 8.69 3.81
N VAL A 116 9.16 7.65 3.94
CA VAL A 116 8.77 6.25 3.89
C VAL A 116 8.72 5.72 5.31
N TRP A 117 7.64 5.06 5.69
CA TRP A 117 7.50 4.29 6.93
C TRP A 117 7.57 2.82 6.59
N CYS A 118 8.46 2.10 7.24
CA CYS A 118 8.76 0.71 6.92
C CYS A 118 8.73 -0.15 8.17
N PRO A 119 8.11 -1.35 8.13
CA PRO A 119 8.17 -2.28 9.25
C PRO A 119 9.61 -2.80 9.45
N CYS A 120 9.98 -3.06 10.68
CA CYS A 120 11.37 -3.42 11.06
C CYS A 120 11.89 -4.69 10.39
N HIS A 121 11.01 -5.62 9.99
CA HIS A 121 11.38 -6.87 9.35
C HIS A 121 11.68 -6.76 7.84
N VAL A 122 11.43 -5.60 7.22
CA VAL A 122 11.74 -5.37 5.81
C VAL A 122 13.18 -4.85 5.68
N PRO A 123 14.05 -5.51 4.90
CA PRO A 123 15.40 -5.04 4.67
C PRO A 123 15.43 -3.64 4.07
N LYS A 124 16.24 -2.75 4.63
CA LYS A 124 16.37 -1.36 4.14
C LYS A 124 16.86 -1.27 2.70
N THR A 125 17.56 -2.29 2.22
CA THR A 125 18.01 -2.41 0.83
C THR A 125 16.88 -2.58 -0.17
N ASP A 126 15.72 -3.07 0.29
CA ASP A 126 14.55 -3.36 -0.56
C ASP A 126 13.64 -2.13 -0.70
N LEU A 127 13.83 -1.09 0.12
CA LEU A 127 12.97 0.09 0.16
C LEU A 127 13.13 0.98 -1.06
N ASN A 128 12.07 1.70 -1.37
CA ASN A 128 12.10 2.80 -2.32
C ASN A 128 13.15 3.84 -1.89
N PRO A 129 13.96 4.39 -2.81
CA PRO A 129 15.01 5.36 -2.47
C PRO A 129 14.43 6.74 -2.09
N ARG A 130 13.83 6.82 -0.91
CA ARG A 130 13.25 8.02 -0.31
C ARG A 130 13.74 8.17 1.14
N PRO A 131 13.60 9.34 1.75
CA PRO A 131 13.94 9.51 3.15
C PRO A 131 13.15 8.55 4.02
N LEU A 132 13.85 7.68 4.74
CA LEU A 132 13.25 6.74 5.68
C LEU A 132 12.95 7.46 7.00
N SER A 133 11.72 7.34 7.48
CA SER A 133 11.36 7.81 8.82
C SER A 133 12.04 6.96 9.89
N MET A 134 12.42 7.60 10.99
CA MET A 134 12.85 6.90 12.21
C MET A 134 11.66 6.40 13.03
N ASP A 135 10.47 6.94 12.79
CA ASP A 135 9.24 6.48 13.43
C ASP A 135 8.80 5.14 12.84
N GLN A 136 8.43 4.22 13.69
CA GLN A 136 7.90 2.92 13.26
C GLN A 136 6.39 2.98 13.08
N PRO A 137 5.85 2.50 11.95
CA PRO A 137 4.41 2.39 11.81
C PRO A 137 3.86 1.32 12.77
N SER A 138 2.78 1.64 13.45
CA SER A 138 2.10 0.71 14.37
C SER A 138 1.26 -0.34 13.63
N ASN A 139 0.99 -0.12 12.35
CA ASN A 139 0.25 -1.01 11.47
C ASN A 139 0.50 -0.67 9.99
N GLY A 140 -0.11 -1.44 9.08
CA GLY A 140 0.04 -1.25 7.63
C GLY A 140 -0.96 -0.28 7.00
N LEU A 141 -1.71 0.50 7.80
CA LEU A 141 -2.71 1.45 7.31
C LEU A 141 -2.10 2.79 6.92
N ILE A 142 -2.51 3.29 5.76
CA ILE A 142 -2.36 4.68 5.35
C ILE A 142 -3.68 5.16 4.78
N GLY A 143 -4.11 6.38 5.09
CA GLY A 143 -5.42 6.86 4.67
C GLY A 143 -5.54 8.36 4.62
N CYS A 144 -6.74 8.82 4.26
CA CYS A 144 -7.10 10.24 4.24
C CYS A 144 -8.57 10.45 4.61
N ILE A 145 -8.89 11.69 4.94
CA ILE A 145 -10.25 12.13 5.27
C ILE A 145 -10.81 12.92 4.09
N SER A 146 -12.10 12.72 3.80
CA SER A 146 -12.82 13.42 2.74
C SER A 146 -12.87 14.93 2.95
N ALA A 147 -13.11 15.68 1.86
CA ALA A 147 -13.23 17.14 1.91
C ALA A 147 -14.28 17.64 2.91
N ASP A 148 -15.42 16.94 3.02
CA ASP A 148 -16.51 17.26 3.93
C ASP A 148 -16.31 16.71 5.37
N LYS A 149 -15.19 16.03 5.63
CA LYS A 149 -14.80 15.38 6.89
C LYS A 149 -15.72 14.26 7.38
N LYS A 150 -16.68 13.82 6.57
CA LYS A 150 -17.64 12.78 6.95
C LYS A 150 -17.14 11.37 6.70
N TRP A 151 -16.21 11.19 5.76
CA TRP A 151 -15.72 9.90 5.31
C TRP A 151 -14.22 9.78 5.51
N LEU A 152 -13.76 8.58 5.67
CA LEU A 152 -12.34 8.23 5.53
C LEU A 152 -12.16 7.19 4.42
N MET A 153 -10.99 7.25 3.78
CA MET A 153 -10.48 6.20 2.89
C MET A 153 -9.13 5.77 3.42
N ALA A 154 -8.93 4.46 3.56
CA ALA A 154 -7.67 3.90 3.99
C ALA A 154 -7.35 2.63 3.21
N THR A 155 -6.07 2.31 3.08
CA THR A 155 -5.60 1.07 2.46
C THR A 155 -4.59 0.37 3.35
N ALA A 156 -4.58 -0.96 3.27
CA ALA A 156 -3.59 -1.81 3.91
C ALA A 156 -3.32 -3.05 3.07
N TRP A 157 -2.12 -3.62 3.24
CA TRP A 157 -1.70 -4.88 2.62
C TRP A 157 -0.99 -5.78 3.64
N ASP A 158 -1.11 -7.07 3.48
CA ASP A 158 -0.42 -8.08 4.29
C ASP A 158 0.19 -9.16 3.38
N PRO A 159 1.51 -9.32 3.41
CA PRO A 159 2.49 -8.45 4.07
C PRO A 159 2.65 -7.11 3.32
N TYR A 160 2.90 -6.01 4.05
CA TYR A 160 3.24 -4.74 3.43
C TYR A 160 4.76 -4.52 3.44
N GLN A 161 5.20 -3.77 2.43
CA GLN A 161 6.59 -3.37 2.22
C GLN A 161 6.90 -2.06 2.93
N GLU A 162 6.11 -1.05 2.63
CA GLU A 162 6.31 0.33 3.08
C GLU A 162 5.03 1.14 2.91
N LEU A 163 4.92 2.23 3.68
CA LEU A 163 3.88 3.25 3.55
C LEU A 163 4.51 4.56 3.11
N PHE A 164 3.89 5.30 2.21
CA PHE A 164 4.33 6.65 1.85
C PHE A 164 3.26 7.44 1.09
N GLN A 165 3.42 8.78 1.06
CA GLN A 165 2.66 9.62 0.15
C GLN A 165 3.37 9.69 -1.22
N GLY A 166 2.59 9.69 -2.29
CA GLY A 166 3.12 9.73 -3.65
C GLY A 166 3.26 11.15 -4.22
N VAL A 167 3.79 11.23 -5.45
CA VAL A 167 4.10 12.49 -6.15
C VAL A 167 2.88 13.18 -6.77
N ILE A 168 1.75 12.50 -6.87
CA ILE A 168 0.59 12.91 -7.65
C ILE A 168 -0.72 12.78 -6.88
N ARG A 169 -0.78 13.34 -5.67
CA ARG A 169 -1.92 13.26 -4.75
C ARG A 169 -2.40 11.82 -4.57
N CYS A 170 -1.49 10.96 -4.18
CA CYS A 170 -1.77 9.55 -3.95
C CYS A 170 -1.13 9.06 -2.65
N LEU A 171 -1.72 8.01 -2.11
CA LEU A 171 -1.22 7.28 -0.94
C LEU A 171 -0.86 5.86 -1.35
N HIS A 172 0.16 5.33 -0.70
CA HIS A 172 0.71 4.01 -0.96
C HIS A 172 0.85 3.20 0.32
N SER A 173 0.29 2.00 0.31
CA SER A 173 0.71 0.88 1.13
C SER A 173 1.18 -0.16 0.13
N ASP A 174 2.48 -0.30 -0.04
CA ASP A 174 3.04 -1.22 -1.03
C ASP A 174 3.03 -2.63 -0.46
N PHE A 175 2.62 -3.63 -1.24
CA PHE A 175 2.64 -5.01 -0.77
C PHE A 175 3.99 -5.67 -1.00
N ARG A 176 4.37 -6.58 -0.07
CA ARG A 176 5.62 -7.30 -0.15
C ARG A 176 5.42 -8.70 -0.77
N ILE A 177 6.26 -9.05 -1.73
CA ILE A 177 6.45 -10.41 -2.24
C ILE A 177 7.70 -11.01 -1.58
N GLY A 178 8.79 -10.25 -1.51
CA GLY A 178 10.04 -10.63 -0.86
C GLY A 178 10.90 -11.62 -1.65
N GLY A 179 10.74 -11.62 -2.98
CA GLY A 179 11.30 -12.63 -3.86
C GLY A 179 10.48 -13.94 -3.83
N LEU A 180 10.72 -14.82 -4.79
CA LEU A 180 10.09 -16.14 -4.87
C LEU A 180 11.12 -17.18 -5.26
N GLU A 181 11.30 -18.21 -4.45
CA GLU A 181 12.11 -19.36 -4.80
C GLU A 181 11.46 -20.19 -5.92
N VAL A 182 12.21 -21.08 -6.53
CA VAL A 182 11.72 -21.99 -7.58
C VAL A 182 10.53 -22.78 -7.06
N GLY A 183 9.39 -22.71 -7.75
CA GLY A 183 8.15 -23.39 -7.37
C GLY A 183 7.40 -22.76 -6.17
N GLU A 184 7.91 -21.69 -5.59
CA GLU A 184 7.26 -21.04 -4.43
C GLU A 184 5.96 -20.32 -4.83
N GLU A 185 4.98 -20.40 -3.91
CA GLU A 185 3.73 -19.65 -3.98
C GLU A 185 3.55 -18.79 -2.73
N LYS A 186 3.09 -17.53 -2.90
CA LYS A 186 2.76 -16.62 -1.80
C LYS A 186 1.39 -16.02 -1.98
N ILE A 187 0.63 -15.93 -0.87
CA ILE A 187 -0.65 -15.23 -0.82
C ILE A 187 -0.43 -13.86 -0.20
N ILE A 188 -0.89 -12.83 -0.90
CA ILE A 188 -0.88 -11.44 -0.44
C ILE A 188 -2.33 -10.99 -0.36
N ARG A 189 -2.68 -10.28 0.70
CA ARG A 189 -4.02 -9.73 0.91
C ARG A 189 -3.96 -8.23 0.99
N GLY A 190 -5.01 -7.56 0.51
CA GLY A 190 -5.13 -6.12 0.61
C GLY A 190 -6.57 -5.69 0.83
N ALA A 191 -6.75 -4.48 1.32
CA ALA A 191 -8.05 -3.84 1.44
C ALA A 191 -7.97 -2.35 1.17
N ILE A 192 -9.04 -1.80 0.59
CA ILE A 192 -9.34 -0.37 0.58
C ILE A 192 -10.67 -0.21 1.32
N TYR A 193 -10.68 0.60 2.36
CA TYR A 193 -11.87 0.96 3.13
C TYR A 193 -12.34 2.35 2.70
N VAL A 194 -13.65 2.51 2.46
CA VAL A 194 -14.29 3.81 2.22
C VAL A 194 -15.52 3.86 3.13
N MET A 195 -15.39 4.49 4.30
CA MET A 195 -16.36 4.37 5.37
C MET A 195 -16.57 5.71 6.11
N ALA A 196 -17.54 5.77 7.00
CA ALA A 196 -17.71 6.92 7.89
C ALA A 196 -16.39 7.24 8.62
N ASN A 197 -16.12 8.52 8.89
CA ASN A 197 -14.88 8.96 9.54
C ASN A 197 -14.83 8.56 11.02
N ASP A 198 -14.74 7.25 11.24
CA ASP A 198 -14.59 6.60 12.54
C ASP A 198 -13.33 5.73 12.54
N VAL A 199 -12.29 6.26 13.17
CA VAL A 199 -10.98 5.59 13.26
C VAL A 199 -11.02 4.35 14.11
N SER A 200 -11.85 4.31 15.15
CA SER A 200 -11.97 3.13 16.03
C SER A 200 -12.54 1.94 15.26
N THR A 201 -13.58 2.17 14.49
CA THR A 201 -14.15 1.16 13.59
C THR A 201 -13.17 0.75 12.50
N LEU A 202 -12.39 1.68 11.91
CA LEU A 202 -11.35 1.33 10.93
C LEU A 202 -10.32 0.37 11.52
N ILE A 203 -9.80 0.67 12.73
CA ILE A 203 -8.78 -0.18 13.39
C ILE A 203 -9.34 -1.57 13.67
N LYS A 204 -10.56 -1.66 14.21
CA LYS A 204 -11.22 -2.94 14.48
C LYS A 204 -11.32 -3.80 13.20
N ARG A 205 -11.78 -3.21 12.10
CA ARG A 205 -11.89 -3.91 10.81
C ARG A 205 -10.54 -4.34 10.27
N TYR A 206 -9.53 -3.49 10.39
CA TYR A 206 -8.17 -3.84 10.01
C TYR A 206 -7.64 -5.04 10.83
N GLU A 207 -7.87 -5.08 12.15
CA GLU A 207 -7.46 -6.19 13.00
C GLU A 207 -8.18 -7.50 12.65
N GLU A 208 -9.45 -7.43 12.25
CA GLU A 208 -10.23 -8.57 11.76
C GLU A 208 -9.74 -9.07 10.40
N ASP A 209 -9.44 -8.16 9.46
CA ASP A 209 -8.99 -8.50 8.10
C ASP A 209 -7.53 -9.00 8.06
N PHE A 210 -6.66 -8.49 8.95
CA PHE A 210 -5.22 -8.75 8.96
C PHE A 210 -4.67 -9.26 10.32
N PRO A 211 -5.23 -10.31 10.91
CA PRO A 211 -4.86 -10.75 12.26
C PRO A 211 -3.40 -11.21 12.38
N ALA A 212 -2.79 -11.69 11.29
CA ALA A 212 -1.37 -12.08 11.29
C ALA A 212 -0.44 -10.86 11.37
N GLN A 213 -0.81 -9.75 10.74
CA GLN A 213 -0.06 -8.51 10.77
C GLN A 213 -0.12 -7.86 12.16
N VAL A 214 -1.30 -7.85 12.77
CA VAL A 214 -1.49 -7.34 14.14
C VAL A 214 -0.59 -8.09 15.14
N ARG A 215 -0.50 -9.42 15.04
CA ARG A 215 0.40 -10.19 15.91
C ARG A 215 1.87 -9.82 15.72
N ARG A 216 2.32 -9.58 14.49
CA ARG A 216 3.72 -9.20 14.20
C ARG A 216 4.09 -7.82 14.74
N HIS A 217 3.14 -6.89 14.85
CA HIS A 217 3.39 -5.55 15.39
C HIS A 217 3.41 -5.50 16.92
N ARG A 218 2.80 -6.49 17.58
CA ARG A 218 2.74 -6.57 19.05
C ARG A 218 3.88 -7.37 19.67
N THR A 219 4.69 -8.05 18.86
CA THR A 219 5.91 -8.80 19.26
C THR A 219 7.17 -8.03 18.92
#